data_8007a619db1543f4385e8eb77ee14c29
#
_entry.id   8007a619db1543f4385e8eb77ee14c29
#
_cell.length_a   1.000
_cell.length_b   1.000
_cell.length_c   1.000
_cell.angle_alpha   90.00
_cell.angle_beta   90.00
_cell.angle_gamma   90.00
#
_symmetry.space_group_name_H-M   'P 1'
#
loop_
_entity.id
_entity.type
_entity.pdbx_description
1 polymer ?
#
loop_
_entity_poly.entity_id
_entity_poly.type
_entity_poly.pdbx_seq_one_letter_code
_entity_poly.pdbx_strand_id
1 'polypeptide(L)'
;MLALLIAAASQITVYAQVEFTATRDAFQKSYIQEATGDYTGAINALKEVYDEKSYELNLRLGWLTYLSGGFTESKAYYLRAISLMPYAIESRLGFVYPAAAIGNWSEVIAQYEKILEIAPNYSLALHRLGLIYYGRNEFEKALKYFEKVVNLFPFDYDGLTMLAWTHFKLNNMREAKVLFQKALPNTPGGSSALEGLQLIK
;
A
#
# COMPACT_ATOMS: atom_id res chain seq x y z
N MET A 1 -25.27 16.96 -44.96
CA MET A 1 -24.05 16.39 -44.28
C MET A 1 -23.75 17.06 -42.94
N LEU A 2 -23.76 18.39 -42.82
CA LEU A 2 -23.42 19.09 -41.56
C LEU A 2 -24.41 18.79 -40.41
N ALA A 3 -25.71 18.71 -40.69
CA ALA A 3 -26.75 18.43 -39.70
C ALA A 3 -26.66 17.01 -39.10
N LEU A 4 -26.21 16.02 -39.90
CA LEU A 4 -26.00 14.66 -39.44
C LEU A 4 -24.76 14.54 -38.52
N LEU A 5 -23.71 15.32 -38.78
CA LEU A 5 -22.51 15.38 -37.91
C LEU A 5 -22.81 16.06 -36.58
N ILE A 6 -23.64 17.09 -36.55
CA ILE A 6 -24.08 17.80 -35.31
C ILE A 6 -24.97 16.88 -34.46
N ALA A 7 -25.90 16.13 -35.08
CA ALA A 7 -26.75 15.19 -34.37
C ALA A 7 -25.95 14.01 -33.76
N ALA A 8 -24.96 13.49 -34.49
CA ALA A 8 -24.06 12.44 -33.96
C ALA A 8 -23.21 12.95 -32.79
N ALA A 9 -22.65 14.16 -32.89
CA ALA A 9 -21.85 14.75 -31.82
C ALA A 9 -22.69 15.00 -30.55
N SER A 10 -23.93 15.45 -30.69
CA SER A 10 -24.83 15.67 -29.54
C SER A 10 -25.23 14.35 -28.85
N GLN A 11 -25.46 13.29 -29.61
CA GLN A 11 -25.73 11.96 -29.02
C GLN A 11 -24.54 11.39 -28.27
N ILE A 12 -23.33 11.49 -28.80
CA ILE A 12 -22.10 11.04 -28.11
C ILE A 12 -21.92 11.80 -26.80
N THR A 13 -22.18 13.12 -26.77
CA THR A 13 -22.08 13.93 -25.55
C THR A 13 -23.10 13.50 -24.50
N VAL A 14 -24.33 13.18 -24.91
CA VAL A 14 -25.38 12.72 -24.00
C VAL A 14 -25.04 11.32 -23.42
N TYR A 15 -24.58 10.39 -24.25
CA TYR A 15 -24.15 9.06 -23.77
C TYR A 15 -23.00 9.16 -22.78
N ALA A 16 -21.96 9.93 -23.08
CA ALA A 16 -20.84 10.14 -22.17
C ALA A 16 -21.27 10.77 -20.83
N GLN A 17 -22.23 11.69 -20.85
CA GLN A 17 -22.78 12.32 -19.66
C GLN A 17 -23.59 11.33 -18.80
N VAL A 18 -24.36 10.45 -19.41
CA VAL A 18 -25.16 9.41 -18.73
C VAL A 18 -24.24 8.38 -18.08
N GLU A 19 -23.23 7.90 -18.81
CA GLU A 19 -22.24 6.95 -18.32
C GLU A 19 -21.44 7.51 -17.15
N PHE A 20 -20.97 8.76 -17.25
CA PHE A 20 -20.28 9.45 -16.16
C PHE A 20 -21.17 9.55 -14.90
N THR A 21 -22.44 9.91 -15.07
CA THR A 21 -23.40 10.05 -13.94
C THR A 21 -23.63 8.70 -13.27
N ALA A 22 -23.84 7.63 -14.04
CA ALA A 22 -24.06 6.29 -13.51
C ALA A 22 -22.82 5.80 -12.73
N THR A 23 -21.64 6.00 -13.27
CA THR A 23 -20.37 5.62 -12.60
C THR A 23 -20.20 6.40 -11.29
N ARG A 24 -20.40 7.72 -11.29
CA ARG A 24 -20.33 8.56 -10.08
C ARG A 24 -21.30 8.08 -9.00
N ASP A 25 -22.53 7.80 -9.37
CA ASP A 25 -23.58 7.38 -8.44
C ASP A 25 -23.30 5.98 -7.87
N ALA A 26 -22.74 5.07 -8.69
CA ALA A 26 -22.27 3.76 -8.25
C ALA A 26 -21.12 3.88 -7.23
N PHE A 27 -20.14 4.75 -7.46
CA PHE A 27 -19.07 5.05 -6.49
C PHE A 27 -19.64 5.60 -5.19
N GLN A 28 -20.53 6.61 -5.26
CA GLN A 28 -21.18 7.18 -4.07
C GLN A 28 -21.91 6.10 -3.26
N LYS A 29 -22.72 5.27 -3.92
CA LYS A 29 -23.43 4.14 -3.29
C LYS A 29 -22.45 3.17 -2.65
N SER A 30 -21.34 2.86 -3.32
CA SER A 30 -20.31 1.95 -2.79
C SER A 30 -19.67 2.47 -1.50
N TYR A 31 -19.42 3.77 -1.39
CA TYR A 31 -18.86 4.38 -0.18
C TYR A 31 -19.86 4.36 0.99
N ILE A 32 -21.14 4.64 0.72
CA ILE A 32 -22.21 4.58 1.73
C ILE A 32 -22.35 3.16 2.28
N GLN A 33 -22.35 2.15 1.40
CA GLN A 33 -22.48 0.75 1.79
C GLN A 33 -21.24 0.23 2.53
N GLU A 34 -20.04 0.62 2.09
CA GLU A 34 -18.80 0.31 2.83
C GLU A 34 -18.84 0.86 4.26
N ALA A 35 -19.29 2.12 4.43
CA ALA A 35 -19.37 2.75 5.75
C ALA A 35 -20.33 2.01 6.71
N THR A 36 -21.27 1.24 6.21
CA THR A 36 -22.19 0.38 6.98
C THR A 36 -21.73 -1.08 7.07
N GLY A 37 -20.60 -1.43 6.45
CA GLY A 37 -20.09 -2.80 6.39
C GLY A 37 -20.77 -3.69 5.35
N ASP A 38 -21.65 -3.15 4.50
CA ASP A 38 -22.27 -3.87 3.39
C ASP A 38 -21.33 -3.94 2.18
N TYR A 39 -20.26 -4.70 2.32
CA TYR A 39 -19.27 -4.88 1.24
C TYR A 39 -19.88 -5.55 -0.01
N THR A 40 -20.81 -6.47 0.18
CA THR A 40 -21.49 -7.14 -0.93
C THR A 40 -22.32 -6.16 -1.75
N GLY A 41 -23.12 -5.34 -1.11
CA GLY A 41 -23.88 -4.28 -1.77
C GLY A 41 -22.96 -3.30 -2.49
N ALA A 42 -21.87 -2.86 -1.83
CA ALA A 42 -20.88 -1.95 -2.41
C ALA A 42 -20.23 -2.51 -3.69
N ILE A 43 -19.85 -3.80 -3.68
CA ILE A 43 -19.32 -4.50 -4.85
C ILE A 43 -20.37 -4.58 -5.97
N ASN A 44 -21.61 -4.94 -5.64
CA ASN A 44 -22.68 -5.07 -6.64
C ASN A 44 -22.98 -3.72 -7.31
N ALA A 45 -23.02 -2.63 -6.55
CA ALA A 45 -23.23 -1.30 -7.11
C ALA A 45 -22.18 -0.92 -8.17
N LEU A 46 -20.92 -1.29 -7.96
CA LEU A 46 -19.85 -1.02 -8.93
C LEU A 46 -19.88 -2.02 -10.11
N LYS A 47 -20.30 -3.26 -9.88
CA LYS A 47 -20.42 -4.27 -10.95
C LYS A 47 -21.49 -3.92 -11.98
N GLU A 48 -22.51 -3.13 -11.61
CA GLU A 48 -23.53 -2.63 -12.54
C GLU A 48 -22.96 -1.70 -13.63
N VAL A 49 -21.85 -1.01 -13.33
CA VAL A 49 -21.17 -0.06 -14.24
C VAL A 49 -19.75 -0.51 -14.59
N TYR A 50 -19.44 -1.79 -14.38
CA TYR A 50 -18.07 -2.28 -14.50
C TYR A 50 -17.53 -2.20 -15.92
N ASP A 51 -16.42 -1.51 -16.08
CA ASP A 51 -15.55 -1.55 -17.24
C ASP A 51 -14.16 -2.05 -16.81
N GLU A 52 -13.70 -3.15 -17.42
CA GLU A 52 -12.38 -3.73 -17.12
C GLU A 52 -11.21 -2.80 -17.44
N LYS A 53 -11.43 -1.79 -18.31
CA LYS A 53 -10.45 -0.79 -18.70
C LYS A 53 -10.44 0.44 -17.77
N SER A 54 -11.40 0.55 -16.84
CA SER A 54 -11.37 1.61 -15.83
C SER A 54 -10.40 1.25 -14.71
N TYR A 55 -9.36 2.06 -14.56
CA TYR A 55 -8.42 1.96 -13.45
C TYR A 55 -9.13 2.10 -12.10
N GLU A 56 -10.00 3.09 -11.98
CA GLU A 56 -10.70 3.44 -10.75
C GLU A 56 -11.66 2.34 -10.29
N LEU A 57 -12.40 1.73 -11.20
CA LEU A 57 -13.31 0.61 -10.88
C LEU A 57 -12.52 -0.61 -10.42
N ASN A 58 -11.42 -0.94 -11.10
CA ASN A 58 -10.56 -2.05 -10.68
C ASN A 58 -9.91 -1.77 -9.32
N LEU A 59 -9.43 -0.55 -9.07
CA LEU A 59 -8.84 -0.18 -7.80
C LEU A 59 -9.87 -0.29 -6.65
N ARG A 60 -11.07 0.25 -6.85
CA ARG A 60 -12.15 0.25 -5.87
C ARG A 60 -12.71 -1.15 -5.59
N LEU A 61 -12.94 -1.94 -6.63
CA LEU A 61 -13.36 -3.33 -6.49
C LEU A 61 -12.28 -4.18 -5.80
N GLY A 62 -11.00 -3.95 -6.10
CA GLY A 62 -9.90 -4.58 -5.40
C GLY A 62 -9.97 -4.37 -3.90
N TRP A 63 -10.21 -3.14 -3.45
CA TRP A 63 -10.36 -2.80 -2.04
C TRP A 63 -11.58 -3.46 -1.38
N LEU A 64 -12.76 -3.29 -1.97
CA LEU A 64 -14.00 -3.83 -1.40
C LEU A 64 -14.00 -5.36 -1.36
N THR A 65 -13.45 -5.99 -2.38
CA THR A 65 -13.32 -7.46 -2.42
C THR A 65 -12.32 -7.96 -1.37
N TYR A 66 -11.24 -7.19 -1.09
CA TYR A 66 -10.35 -7.48 0.04
C TYR A 66 -11.11 -7.41 1.38
N LEU A 67 -11.87 -6.33 1.61
CA LEU A 67 -12.66 -6.17 2.84
C LEU A 67 -13.71 -7.26 3.05
N SER A 68 -14.29 -7.77 1.95
CA SER A 68 -15.24 -8.89 1.99
C SER A 68 -14.58 -10.27 2.16
N GLY A 69 -13.24 -10.35 2.22
CA GLY A 69 -12.49 -11.61 2.35
C GLY A 69 -12.21 -12.34 1.03
N GLY A 70 -12.57 -11.76 -0.11
CA GLY A 70 -12.33 -12.33 -1.44
C GLY A 70 -10.91 -12.09 -1.95
N PHE A 71 -9.89 -12.56 -1.24
CA PHE A 71 -8.48 -12.18 -1.47
C PHE A 71 -7.96 -12.52 -2.87
N THR A 72 -8.35 -13.66 -3.43
CA THR A 72 -7.93 -14.05 -4.79
C THR A 72 -8.54 -13.14 -5.86
N GLU A 73 -9.82 -12.82 -5.75
CA GLU A 73 -10.52 -11.91 -6.65
C GLU A 73 -9.98 -10.48 -6.50
N SER A 74 -9.75 -10.04 -5.27
CA SER A 74 -9.13 -8.74 -4.96
C SER A 74 -7.77 -8.57 -5.67
N LYS A 75 -6.90 -9.58 -5.59
CA LYS A 75 -5.62 -9.58 -6.33
C LYS A 75 -5.84 -9.42 -7.83
N ALA A 76 -6.83 -10.08 -8.42
CA ALA A 76 -7.10 -9.98 -9.85
C ALA A 76 -7.50 -8.56 -10.26
N TYR A 77 -8.33 -7.89 -9.48
CA TYR A 77 -8.68 -6.48 -9.71
C TYR A 77 -7.47 -5.56 -9.61
N TYR A 78 -6.65 -5.69 -8.55
CA TYR A 78 -5.44 -4.89 -8.42
C TYR A 78 -4.42 -5.15 -9.54
N LEU A 79 -4.27 -6.38 -10.02
CA LEU A 79 -3.40 -6.69 -11.17
C LEU A 79 -3.88 -6.00 -12.45
N ARG A 80 -5.21 -5.93 -12.68
CA ARG A 80 -5.75 -5.15 -13.80
C ARG A 80 -5.43 -3.67 -13.64
N ALA A 81 -5.65 -3.10 -12.46
CA ALA A 81 -5.30 -1.71 -12.18
C ALA A 81 -3.79 -1.44 -12.41
N ILE A 82 -2.91 -2.33 -11.96
CA ILE A 82 -1.47 -2.25 -12.21
C ILE A 82 -1.15 -2.31 -13.71
N SER A 83 -1.85 -3.15 -14.48
CA SER A 83 -1.63 -3.25 -15.93
C SER A 83 -2.09 -2.01 -16.69
N LEU A 84 -3.16 -1.36 -16.22
CA LEU A 84 -3.69 -0.12 -16.80
C LEU A 84 -2.79 1.09 -16.49
N MET A 85 -2.29 1.17 -15.26
CA MET A 85 -1.41 2.25 -14.79
C MET A 85 -0.14 1.71 -14.11
N PRO A 86 0.87 1.25 -14.87
CA PRO A 86 2.03 0.54 -14.32
C PRO A 86 2.90 1.33 -13.33
N TYR A 87 2.84 2.66 -13.40
CA TYR A 87 3.60 3.56 -12.52
C TYR A 87 2.78 4.10 -11.34
N ALA A 88 1.50 3.74 -11.23
CA ALA A 88 0.69 4.09 -10.08
C ALA A 88 1.08 3.25 -8.86
N ILE A 89 1.46 3.92 -7.77
CA ILE A 89 1.90 3.27 -6.53
C ILE A 89 0.69 2.70 -5.78
N GLU A 90 -0.46 3.36 -5.82
CA GLU A 90 -1.63 3.02 -5.00
C GLU A 90 -2.19 1.62 -5.31
N SER A 91 -2.25 1.21 -6.58
CA SER A 91 -2.69 -0.14 -6.96
C SER A 91 -1.74 -1.23 -6.45
N ARG A 92 -0.43 -0.96 -6.43
CA ARG A 92 0.58 -1.86 -5.85
C ARG A 92 0.46 -1.95 -4.33
N LEU A 93 0.23 -0.81 -3.66
CA LEU A 93 -0.06 -0.79 -2.22
C LEU A 93 -1.36 -1.54 -1.90
N GLY A 94 -2.40 -1.37 -2.72
CA GLY A 94 -3.63 -2.13 -2.57
C GLY A 94 -3.42 -3.64 -2.72
N PHE A 95 -2.64 -4.07 -3.71
CA PHE A 95 -2.35 -5.48 -3.97
C PHE A 95 -1.67 -6.20 -2.79
N VAL A 96 -0.82 -5.51 -2.02
CA VAL A 96 -0.10 -6.18 -0.91
C VAL A 96 -1.01 -6.67 0.20
N TYR A 97 -2.18 -6.06 0.41
CA TYR A 97 -3.12 -6.50 1.45
C TYR A 97 -3.68 -7.91 1.19
N PRO A 98 -4.33 -8.19 0.05
CA PRO A 98 -4.82 -9.53 -0.23
C PRO A 98 -3.70 -10.55 -0.43
N ALA A 99 -2.54 -10.15 -0.97
CA ALA A 99 -1.38 -11.03 -1.10
C ALA A 99 -0.84 -11.47 0.28
N ALA A 100 -0.72 -10.54 1.22
CA ALA A 100 -0.31 -10.82 2.59
C ALA A 100 -1.34 -11.70 3.33
N ALA A 101 -2.64 -11.43 3.15
CA ALA A 101 -3.72 -12.17 3.79
C ALA A 101 -3.70 -13.68 3.43
N ILE A 102 -3.26 -14.02 2.23
CA ILE A 102 -3.09 -15.43 1.80
C ILE A 102 -1.65 -15.96 1.98
N GLY A 103 -0.79 -15.21 2.67
CA GLY A 103 0.58 -15.61 2.97
C GLY A 103 1.56 -15.55 1.77
N ASN A 104 1.20 -14.89 0.68
CA ASN A 104 2.04 -14.79 -0.51
C ASN A 104 3.08 -13.67 -0.38
N TRP A 105 4.01 -13.86 0.54
CA TRP A 105 5.04 -12.88 0.87
C TRP A 105 6.01 -12.57 -0.28
N SER A 106 6.19 -13.49 -1.22
CA SER A 106 7.04 -13.23 -2.39
C SER A 106 6.44 -12.14 -3.29
N GLU A 107 5.13 -12.18 -3.52
CA GLU A 107 4.44 -11.14 -4.28
C GLU A 107 4.41 -9.80 -3.50
N VAL A 108 4.21 -9.84 -2.18
CA VAL A 108 4.27 -8.63 -1.33
C VAL A 108 5.61 -7.92 -1.48
N ILE A 109 6.73 -8.66 -1.36
CA ILE A 109 8.09 -8.12 -1.54
C ILE A 109 8.23 -7.54 -2.94
N ALA A 110 7.85 -8.30 -3.98
CA ALA A 110 7.97 -7.85 -5.36
C ALA A 110 7.22 -6.53 -5.63
N GLN A 111 6.02 -6.33 -5.03
CA GLN A 111 5.31 -5.06 -5.19
C GLN A 111 5.99 -3.90 -4.47
N TYR A 112 6.51 -4.10 -3.25
CA TYR A 112 7.27 -3.05 -2.58
C TYR A 112 8.57 -2.71 -3.31
N GLU A 113 9.27 -3.70 -3.87
CA GLU A 113 10.47 -3.46 -4.70
C GLU A 113 10.11 -2.65 -5.96
N LYS A 114 9.00 -2.98 -6.63
CA LYS A 114 8.50 -2.19 -7.77
C LYS A 114 8.11 -0.76 -7.37
N ILE A 115 7.56 -0.55 -6.19
CA ILE A 115 7.32 0.80 -5.67
C ILE A 115 8.64 1.56 -5.50
N LEU A 116 9.69 0.91 -5.01
CA LEU A 116 11.02 1.54 -4.87
C LEU A 116 11.74 1.77 -6.20
N GLU A 117 11.44 1.01 -7.24
CA GLU A 117 11.90 1.32 -8.61
C GLU A 117 11.26 2.61 -9.14
N ILE A 118 9.97 2.85 -8.82
CA ILE A 118 9.21 4.05 -9.23
C ILE A 118 9.60 5.26 -8.36
N ALA A 119 9.68 5.06 -7.06
CA ALA A 119 9.95 6.07 -6.05
C ALA A 119 10.98 5.55 -5.02
N PRO A 120 12.29 5.73 -5.27
CA PRO A 120 13.36 5.13 -4.45
C PRO A 120 13.34 5.51 -2.97
N ASN A 121 12.72 6.63 -2.62
CA ASN A 121 12.60 7.15 -1.26
C ASN A 121 11.20 6.99 -0.67
N TYR A 122 10.38 6.07 -1.21
CA TYR A 122 9.06 5.82 -0.67
C TYR A 122 9.16 5.12 0.70
N SER A 123 9.07 5.90 1.76
CA SER A 123 9.39 5.49 3.14
C SER A 123 8.57 4.30 3.63
N LEU A 124 7.28 4.23 3.28
CA LEU A 124 6.43 3.09 3.65
C LEU A 124 6.97 1.77 3.07
N ALA A 125 7.35 1.75 1.79
CA ALA A 125 7.89 0.55 1.16
C ALA A 125 9.25 0.15 1.76
N LEU A 126 10.13 1.13 2.01
CA LEU A 126 11.41 0.90 2.71
C LEU A 126 11.19 0.29 4.08
N HIS A 127 10.31 0.88 4.89
CA HIS A 127 10.02 0.39 6.23
C HIS A 127 9.40 -1.01 6.21
N ARG A 128 8.43 -1.27 5.31
CA ARG A 128 7.76 -2.58 5.19
C ARG A 128 8.72 -3.68 4.75
N LEU A 129 9.61 -3.40 3.78
CA LEU A 129 10.65 -4.37 3.38
C LEU A 129 11.64 -4.64 4.52
N GLY A 130 12.04 -3.59 5.25
CA GLY A 130 12.87 -3.75 6.45
C GLY A 130 12.22 -4.70 7.46
N LEU A 131 10.94 -4.49 7.79
CA LEU A 131 10.19 -5.35 8.71
C LEU A 131 10.07 -6.80 8.22
N ILE A 132 9.78 -7.00 6.93
CA ILE A 132 9.65 -8.35 6.34
C ILE A 132 10.98 -9.10 6.42
N TYR A 133 12.08 -8.47 6.05
CA TYR A 133 13.39 -9.09 6.10
C TYR A 133 13.87 -9.32 7.55
N TYR A 134 13.58 -8.38 8.46
CA TYR A 134 13.84 -8.56 9.89
C TYR A 134 13.08 -9.77 10.45
N GLY A 135 11.80 -9.90 10.16
CA GLY A 135 10.97 -11.04 10.60
C GLY A 135 11.42 -12.40 10.01
N ARG A 136 12.13 -12.37 8.88
CA ARG A 136 12.75 -13.56 8.28
C ARG A 136 14.17 -13.86 8.82
N ASN A 137 14.67 -13.08 9.77
CA ASN A 137 16.04 -13.10 10.25
C ASN A 137 17.10 -12.79 9.17
N GLU A 138 16.70 -12.13 8.09
CA GLU A 138 17.59 -11.66 7.02
C GLU A 138 18.09 -10.25 7.38
N PHE A 139 18.82 -10.14 8.50
CA PHE A 139 19.14 -8.88 9.15
C PHE A 139 20.01 -7.93 8.30
N GLU A 140 20.90 -8.47 7.47
CA GLU A 140 21.72 -7.66 6.56
C GLU A 140 20.88 -6.98 5.47
N LYS A 141 19.78 -7.62 5.03
CA LYS A 141 18.84 -6.99 4.10
C LYS A 141 17.98 -5.96 4.83
N ALA A 142 17.48 -6.30 6.02
CA ALA A 142 16.70 -5.37 6.83
C ALA A 142 17.49 -4.10 7.14
N LEU A 143 18.77 -4.22 7.47
CA LEU A 143 19.71 -3.13 7.74
C LEU A 143 19.67 -2.08 6.62
N LYS A 144 19.86 -2.52 5.37
CA LYS A 144 19.88 -1.63 4.19
C LYS A 144 18.62 -0.79 4.03
N TYR A 145 17.47 -1.36 4.38
CA TYR A 145 16.19 -0.66 4.29
C TYR A 145 15.99 0.31 5.45
N PHE A 146 16.29 -0.10 6.68
CA PHE A 146 16.14 0.78 7.84
C PHE A 146 17.17 1.92 7.85
N GLU A 147 18.39 1.72 7.34
CA GLU A 147 19.35 2.80 7.12
C GLU A 147 18.77 3.88 6.19
N LYS A 148 18.10 3.48 5.09
CA LYS A 148 17.45 4.44 4.20
C LYS A 148 16.30 5.18 4.89
N VAL A 149 15.50 4.48 5.71
CA VAL A 149 14.43 5.13 6.50
C VAL A 149 15.02 6.18 7.45
N VAL A 150 16.06 5.84 8.23
CA VAL A 150 16.70 6.76 9.18
C VAL A 150 17.42 7.89 8.47
N ASN A 151 17.96 7.67 7.28
CA ASN A 151 18.56 8.76 6.49
C ASN A 151 17.50 9.78 6.00
N LEU A 152 16.28 9.31 5.69
CA LEU A 152 15.16 10.18 5.32
C LEU A 152 14.53 10.87 6.54
N PHE A 153 14.45 10.15 7.65
CA PHE A 153 13.80 10.61 8.89
C PHE A 153 14.72 10.37 10.10
N PRO A 154 15.77 11.19 10.28
CA PRO A 154 16.84 10.92 11.26
C PRO A 154 16.43 11.09 12.73
N PHE A 155 15.19 11.51 12.98
CA PHE A 155 14.62 11.68 14.32
C PHE A 155 13.31 10.86 14.51
N ASP A 156 13.00 9.93 13.59
CA ASP A 156 11.85 9.03 13.73
C ASP A 156 12.16 7.92 14.73
N TYR A 157 11.31 7.77 15.76
CA TYR A 157 11.49 6.78 16.81
C TYR A 157 11.48 5.34 16.29
N ASP A 158 10.50 5.01 15.45
CA ASP A 158 10.32 3.65 14.94
C ASP A 158 11.47 3.24 14.01
N GLY A 159 11.87 4.12 13.11
CA GLY A 159 13.03 3.88 12.24
C GLY A 159 14.32 3.69 13.02
N LEU A 160 14.58 4.56 14.01
CA LEU A 160 15.78 4.47 14.86
C LEU A 160 15.80 3.18 15.68
N THR A 161 14.66 2.80 16.30
CA THR A 161 14.60 1.57 17.12
C THR A 161 14.69 0.31 16.27
N MET A 162 14.05 0.25 15.09
CA MET A 162 14.17 -0.88 14.20
C MET A 162 15.59 -1.04 13.64
N LEU A 163 16.26 0.06 13.32
CA LEU A 163 17.67 0.03 12.93
C LEU A 163 18.55 -0.45 14.08
N ALA A 164 18.30 0.04 15.30
CA ALA A 164 19.02 -0.38 16.50
C ALA A 164 18.85 -1.88 16.78
N TRP A 165 17.63 -2.39 16.73
CA TRP A 165 17.38 -3.82 16.89
C TRP A 165 18.03 -4.67 15.80
N THR A 166 18.07 -4.14 14.58
CA THR A 166 18.76 -4.84 13.48
C THR A 166 20.26 -4.93 13.74
N HIS A 167 20.90 -3.85 14.18
CA HIS A 167 22.30 -3.89 14.62
C HIS A 167 22.51 -4.84 15.81
N PHE A 168 21.60 -4.84 16.78
CA PHE A 168 21.65 -5.76 17.91
C PHE A 168 21.63 -7.23 17.43
N LYS A 169 20.75 -7.58 16.51
CA LYS A 169 20.68 -8.95 15.93
C LYS A 169 21.93 -9.33 15.14
N LEU A 170 22.62 -8.35 14.55
CA LEU A 170 23.90 -8.52 13.85
C LEU A 170 25.12 -8.50 14.81
N ASN A 171 24.90 -8.44 16.12
CA ASN A 171 25.93 -8.31 17.15
C ASN A 171 26.75 -7.00 17.09
N ASN A 172 26.24 -5.97 16.44
CA ASN A 172 26.82 -4.64 16.37
C ASN A 172 26.35 -3.80 17.57
N MET A 173 26.80 -4.18 18.77
CA MET A 173 26.25 -3.66 20.04
C MET A 173 26.51 -2.17 20.26
N ARG A 174 27.61 -1.63 19.75
CA ARG A 174 27.94 -0.21 19.85
C ARG A 174 26.97 0.66 19.06
N GLU A 175 26.73 0.28 17.80
CA GLU A 175 25.83 0.97 16.90
C GLU A 175 24.38 0.89 17.42
N ALA A 176 23.95 -0.29 17.88
CA ALA A 176 22.66 -0.50 18.49
C ALA A 176 22.45 0.44 19.70
N LYS A 177 23.42 0.50 20.60
CA LYS A 177 23.37 1.36 21.79
C LYS A 177 23.20 2.83 21.43
N VAL A 178 23.99 3.33 20.47
CA VAL A 178 23.93 4.73 20.02
C VAL A 178 22.57 5.06 19.42
N LEU A 179 21.99 4.16 18.62
CA LEU A 179 20.69 4.35 17.98
C LEU A 179 19.54 4.33 19.00
N PHE A 180 19.55 3.41 19.96
CA PHE A 180 18.56 3.39 21.04
C PHE A 180 18.62 4.70 21.87
N GLN A 181 19.82 5.17 22.20
CA GLN A 181 20.00 6.45 22.88
C GLN A 181 19.50 7.63 22.05
N LYS A 182 19.71 7.60 20.72
CA LYS A 182 19.23 8.63 19.80
C LYS A 182 17.71 8.64 19.65
N ALA A 183 17.03 7.51 19.85
CA ALA A 183 15.58 7.41 19.77
C ALA A 183 14.86 8.04 20.98
N LEU A 184 15.45 7.96 22.17
CA LEU A 184 14.81 8.39 23.42
C LEU A 184 14.45 9.89 23.50
N PRO A 185 15.21 10.86 22.97
CA PRO A 185 14.77 12.25 22.92
C PRO A 185 13.46 12.48 22.17
N ASN A 186 13.18 11.66 21.15
CA ASN A 186 11.87 11.70 20.45
C ASN A 186 10.75 11.12 21.33
N THR A 187 11.03 10.00 22.00
CA THR A 187 10.05 9.30 22.84
C THR A 187 10.73 8.88 24.15
N PRO A 188 10.82 9.79 25.17
CA PRO A 188 11.60 9.54 26.39
C PRO A 188 11.23 8.28 27.18
N GLY A 189 9.93 7.87 27.14
CA GLY A 189 9.44 6.64 27.75
C GLY A 189 9.37 5.44 26.81
N GLY A 190 10.02 5.51 25.66
CA GLY A 190 9.94 4.49 24.61
C GLY A 190 10.47 3.14 25.06
N SER A 191 9.54 2.19 25.34
CA SER A 191 9.84 0.87 25.92
C SER A 191 10.84 0.08 25.09
N SER A 192 10.71 0.11 23.75
CA SER A 192 11.60 -0.61 22.83
C SER A 192 13.06 -0.18 22.95
N ALA A 193 13.32 1.14 23.01
CA ALA A 193 14.67 1.66 23.16
C ALA A 193 15.24 1.39 24.55
N LEU A 194 14.42 1.51 25.61
CA LEU A 194 14.84 1.23 26.99
C LEU A 194 15.18 -0.26 27.17
N GLU A 195 14.38 -1.17 26.61
CA GLU A 195 14.62 -2.60 26.61
C GLU A 195 15.96 -2.91 25.91
N GLY A 196 16.16 -2.36 24.70
CA GLY A 196 17.41 -2.55 23.97
C GLY A 196 18.63 -2.11 24.74
N LEU A 197 18.56 -0.96 25.45
CA LEU A 197 19.66 -0.47 26.29
C LEU A 197 19.93 -1.35 27.52
N GLN A 198 18.91 -1.98 28.09
CA GLN A 198 19.07 -2.90 29.21
C GLN A 198 19.78 -4.21 28.81
N LEU A 199 19.57 -4.67 27.57
CA LEU A 199 20.17 -5.88 27.03
C LEU A 199 21.63 -5.68 26.61
N ILE A 200 22.04 -4.45 26.31
CA ILE A 200 23.42 -4.11 25.93
C ILE A 200 24.21 -3.73 27.20
N LYS A 201 24.91 -4.69 27.73
CA LYS A 201 25.80 -4.51 28.89
C LYS A 201 27.14 -3.86 28.53
#